data_a20281f07055325e81ff5f38a85606c9
#
_entry.id   a20281f07055325e81ff5f38a85606c9
#
_cell.length_a   1.000
_cell.length_b   1.000
_cell.length_c   1.000
_cell.angle_alpha   90.00
_cell.angle_beta   90.00
_cell.angle_gamma   90.00
#
_symmetry.space_group_name_H-M   'P 1'
#
loop_
_entity.id
_entity.type
_entity.pdbx_description
1 polymer ?
#
loop_
_entity_poly.entity_id
_entity_poly.type
_entity_poly.pdbx_seq_one_letter_code
_entity_poly.pdbx_strand_id
1 'polypeptide(L)'
;MKRRFHVLIFACVMVSPLAHAGIPVLVDADPLREAEWLKEAQRWMQTAQHYQSQIQAYKDQLATATGIRDIADFVDQAKSLKSDLEKLRKPGQALNDLLLSSGSSRQFDALYEKHKIFDTCNTEQSENYARVCKQQVINKAIQFEQTDEIQGQVSQTLGEINSLSNRIALSRDTKESQDLANSIQLKSVMLNTLTDQWEISVKAAEKREKVLENERIKQWNQQQLNALTPDLNG
;
A
#
# COMPACT_ATOMS: atom_id res chain seq x y z
N MET A 1 25.04 5.47 -67.68
CA MET A 1 24.40 4.38 -66.92
C MET A 1 23.60 4.98 -65.78
N LYS A 2 22.27 5.14 -65.94
CA LYS A 2 21.38 5.73 -64.93
C LYS A 2 20.73 4.59 -64.14
N ARG A 3 21.14 4.38 -62.88
CA ARG A 3 20.49 3.44 -61.94
C ARG A 3 19.31 4.17 -61.27
N ARG A 4 18.09 3.71 -61.60
CA ARG A 4 16.84 4.15 -60.94
C ARG A 4 16.65 3.31 -59.67
N PHE A 5 16.74 3.97 -58.48
CA PHE A 5 16.35 3.39 -57.22
C PHE A 5 14.82 3.48 -57.07
N HIS A 6 14.16 2.34 -57.04
CA HIS A 6 12.75 2.23 -56.70
C HIS A 6 12.66 2.10 -55.16
N VAL A 7 12.15 3.15 -54.52
CA VAL A 7 11.80 3.12 -53.10
C VAL A 7 10.41 2.48 -52.96
N LEU A 8 10.34 1.28 -52.47
CA LEU A 8 9.10 0.60 -52.12
C LEU A 8 8.70 1.06 -50.71
N ILE A 9 7.70 1.97 -50.65
CA ILE A 9 7.06 2.37 -49.40
C ILE A 9 6.07 1.27 -49.04
N PHE A 10 6.41 0.50 -48.03
CA PHE A 10 5.53 -0.51 -47.39
C PHE A 10 4.61 0.22 -46.41
N ALA A 11 3.38 0.55 -46.86
CA ALA A 11 2.34 1.08 -46.00
C ALA A 11 1.80 -0.08 -45.15
N CYS A 12 2.30 -0.24 -43.89
CA CYS A 12 1.68 -1.09 -42.88
C CYS A 12 0.36 -0.45 -42.44
N VAL A 13 -0.74 -0.89 -43.05
CA VAL A 13 -2.09 -0.62 -42.53
C VAL A 13 -2.26 -1.40 -41.26
N MET A 14 -2.12 -0.73 -40.11
CA MET A 14 -2.49 -1.25 -38.80
C MET A 14 -4.01 -1.38 -38.76
N VAL A 15 -4.52 -2.56 -39.13
CA VAL A 15 -5.89 -2.95 -38.83
C VAL A 15 -5.95 -3.26 -37.35
N SER A 16 -6.30 -2.24 -36.55
CA SER A 16 -6.64 -2.44 -35.15
C SER A 16 -7.94 -3.27 -35.12
N PRO A 17 -7.94 -4.49 -34.57
CA PRO A 17 -9.20 -5.16 -34.27
C PRO A 17 -9.89 -4.31 -33.22
N LEU A 18 -10.98 -3.62 -33.59
CA LEU A 18 -11.94 -3.10 -32.62
C LEU A 18 -12.46 -4.31 -31.84
N ALA A 19 -11.84 -4.58 -30.70
CA ALA A 19 -12.38 -5.53 -29.75
C ALA A 19 -13.72 -4.96 -29.27
N HIS A 20 -14.78 -5.30 -29.96
CA HIS A 20 -16.12 -5.16 -29.44
C HIS A 20 -16.26 -6.16 -28.30
N ALA A 21 -15.86 -5.74 -27.09
CA ALA A 21 -16.25 -6.42 -25.86
C ALA A 21 -17.73 -6.12 -25.59
N GLY A 22 -18.57 -6.37 -26.59
CA GLY A 22 -20.00 -6.46 -26.41
C GLY A 22 -20.28 -7.84 -25.83
N ILE A 23 -20.58 -7.92 -24.57
CA ILE A 23 -21.15 -9.12 -23.95
C ILE A 23 -22.47 -9.36 -24.69
N PRO A 24 -22.66 -10.51 -25.37
CA PRO A 24 -23.93 -10.80 -26.05
C PRO A 24 -25.03 -10.84 -25.00
N VAL A 25 -25.96 -9.89 -25.10
CA VAL A 25 -27.19 -9.87 -24.28
C VAL A 25 -28.10 -11.00 -24.80
N LEU A 26 -27.94 -12.19 -24.28
CA LEU A 26 -28.94 -13.24 -24.43
C LEU A 26 -30.01 -13.03 -23.36
N VAL A 27 -31.23 -12.74 -23.81
CA VAL A 27 -32.40 -12.40 -22.97
C VAL A 27 -33.14 -13.67 -22.50
N ASP A 28 -32.45 -14.76 -22.28
CA ASP A 28 -33.09 -15.94 -21.69
C ASP A 28 -32.63 -16.09 -20.24
N ALA A 29 -33.59 -16.18 -19.32
CA ALA A 29 -33.38 -16.51 -17.92
C ALA A 29 -32.77 -17.91 -17.82
N ASP A 30 -31.45 -18.00 -17.91
CA ASP A 30 -30.72 -19.24 -17.74
C ASP A 30 -30.30 -19.36 -16.26
N PRO A 31 -30.98 -20.21 -15.48
CA PRO A 31 -30.67 -20.44 -14.08
C PRO A 31 -29.23 -20.96 -13.86
N LEU A 32 -28.62 -21.56 -14.89
CA LEU A 32 -27.23 -21.97 -14.85
C LEU A 32 -26.29 -20.77 -14.80
N ARG A 33 -26.62 -19.71 -15.50
CA ARG A 33 -25.83 -18.48 -15.53
C ARG A 33 -25.88 -17.72 -14.19
N GLU A 34 -27.05 -17.68 -13.57
CA GLU A 34 -27.20 -17.10 -12.23
C GLU A 34 -26.36 -17.86 -11.19
N ALA A 35 -26.37 -19.18 -11.25
CA ALA A 35 -25.54 -20.03 -10.40
C ALA A 35 -24.02 -19.78 -10.63
N GLU A 36 -23.60 -19.52 -11.87
CA GLU A 36 -22.23 -19.16 -12.19
C GLU A 36 -21.83 -17.80 -11.59
N TRP A 37 -22.70 -16.78 -11.69
CA TRP A 37 -22.45 -15.47 -11.09
C TRP A 37 -22.35 -15.52 -9.57
N LEU A 38 -23.20 -16.30 -8.92
CA LEU A 38 -23.14 -16.53 -7.48
C LEU A 38 -21.86 -17.25 -7.07
N LYS A 39 -21.44 -18.24 -7.84
CA LYS A 39 -20.16 -18.95 -7.62
C LYS A 39 -18.96 -18.00 -7.79
N GLU A 40 -18.99 -17.13 -8.79
CA GLU A 40 -17.94 -16.13 -8.98
C GLU A 40 -17.91 -15.11 -7.83
N ALA A 41 -19.07 -14.63 -7.38
CA ALA A 41 -19.18 -13.76 -6.21
C ALA A 41 -18.59 -14.42 -4.96
N GLN A 42 -18.89 -15.70 -4.71
CA GLN A 42 -18.33 -16.46 -3.60
C GLN A 42 -16.80 -16.56 -3.70
N ARG A 43 -16.26 -16.80 -4.89
CA ARG A 43 -14.81 -16.82 -5.11
C ARG A 43 -14.15 -15.49 -4.76
N TRP A 44 -14.76 -14.37 -5.17
CA TRP A 44 -14.24 -13.04 -4.84
C TRP A 44 -14.35 -12.71 -3.36
N MET A 45 -15.41 -13.15 -2.68
CA MET A 45 -15.52 -13.03 -1.23
C MET A 45 -14.41 -13.80 -0.50
N GLN A 46 -14.11 -15.04 -0.94
CA GLN A 46 -13.01 -15.83 -0.38
C GLN A 46 -11.65 -15.16 -0.64
N THR A 47 -11.45 -14.60 -1.84
CA THR A 47 -10.24 -13.86 -2.18
C THR A 47 -10.09 -12.62 -1.29
N ALA A 48 -11.15 -11.85 -1.08
CA ALA A 48 -11.14 -10.69 -0.21
C ALA A 48 -10.84 -11.05 1.26
N GLN A 49 -11.43 -12.14 1.77
CA GLN A 49 -11.13 -12.67 3.11
C GLN A 49 -9.67 -13.10 3.24
N HIS A 50 -9.12 -13.71 2.20
CA HIS A 50 -7.70 -14.07 2.18
C HIS A 50 -6.81 -12.82 2.28
N TYR A 51 -7.09 -11.78 1.50
CA TYR A 51 -6.37 -10.52 1.58
C TYR A 51 -6.51 -9.86 2.96
N GLN A 52 -7.70 -9.84 3.54
CA GLN A 52 -7.90 -9.34 4.91
C GLN A 52 -7.00 -10.08 5.91
N SER A 53 -6.93 -11.40 5.81
CA SER A 53 -6.09 -12.21 6.69
C SER A 53 -4.60 -11.90 6.51
N GLN A 54 -4.14 -11.70 5.27
CA GLN A 54 -2.74 -11.32 4.99
C GLN A 54 -2.42 -9.93 5.55
N ILE A 55 -3.30 -8.96 5.31
CA ILE A 55 -3.14 -7.58 5.81
C ILE A 55 -3.13 -7.58 7.34
N GLN A 56 -4.03 -8.35 7.98
CA GLN A 56 -4.06 -8.45 9.43
C GLN A 56 -2.78 -9.08 10.00
N ALA A 57 -2.32 -10.19 9.41
CA ALA A 57 -1.07 -10.82 9.82
C ALA A 57 0.14 -9.86 9.70
N TYR A 58 0.16 -9.05 8.66
CA TYR A 58 1.19 -8.03 8.48
C TYR A 58 1.10 -6.91 9.54
N LYS A 59 -0.11 -6.44 9.88
CA LYS A 59 -0.31 -5.47 10.99
C LYS A 59 0.18 -6.04 12.32
N ASP A 60 -0.14 -7.30 12.61
CA ASP A 60 0.29 -7.97 13.84
C ASP A 60 1.82 -8.11 13.89
N GLN A 61 2.45 -8.40 12.75
CA GLN A 61 3.90 -8.43 12.63
C GLN A 61 4.53 -7.05 12.89
N LEU A 62 3.96 -5.98 12.32
CA LEU A 62 4.41 -4.61 12.57
C LEU A 62 4.24 -4.23 14.04
N ALA A 63 3.10 -4.53 14.64
CA ALA A 63 2.83 -4.27 16.05
C ALA A 63 3.82 -5.00 16.96
N THR A 64 4.08 -6.28 16.68
CA THR A 64 5.07 -7.09 17.43
C THR A 64 6.48 -6.51 17.29
N ALA A 65 6.88 -6.15 16.06
CA ALA A 65 8.20 -5.58 15.78
C ALA A 65 8.44 -4.20 16.43
N THR A 66 7.36 -3.48 16.74
CA THR A 66 7.39 -2.14 17.31
C THR A 66 7.07 -2.11 18.81
N GLY A 67 6.62 -3.22 19.38
CA GLY A 67 6.23 -3.32 20.80
C GLY A 67 4.93 -2.58 21.13
N ILE A 68 4.11 -2.28 20.14
CA ILE A 68 2.82 -1.61 20.33
C ILE A 68 1.86 -2.53 21.06
N ARG A 69 1.22 -2.02 22.13
CA ARG A 69 0.21 -2.74 22.89
C ARG A 69 -1.22 -2.30 22.57
N ASP A 70 -1.40 -1.01 22.31
CA ASP A 70 -2.69 -0.45 21.90
C ASP A 70 -2.65 -0.06 20.41
N ILE A 71 -3.20 -0.95 19.59
CA ILE A 71 -3.21 -0.78 18.13
C ILE A 71 -4.16 0.35 17.71
N ALA A 72 -5.28 0.54 18.41
CA ALA A 72 -6.27 1.55 18.03
C ALA A 72 -5.75 2.97 18.25
N ASP A 73 -5.20 3.24 19.44
CA ASP A 73 -4.58 4.53 19.75
C ASP A 73 -3.41 4.81 18.82
N PHE A 74 -2.62 3.79 18.50
CA PHE A 74 -1.52 3.89 17.55
C PHE A 74 -1.97 4.27 16.14
N VAL A 75 -3.05 3.68 15.62
CA VAL A 75 -3.61 4.02 14.30
C VAL A 75 -4.05 5.47 14.24
N ASP A 76 -4.73 5.95 15.26
CA ASP A 76 -5.21 7.34 15.30
C ASP A 76 -4.04 8.34 15.38
N GLN A 77 -3.00 8.03 16.14
CA GLN A 77 -1.78 8.82 16.18
C GLN A 77 -1.03 8.78 14.83
N ALA A 78 -0.97 7.63 14.18
CA ALA A 78 -0.35 7.46 12.86
C ALA A 78 -1.10 8.24 11.77
N LYS A 79 -2.44 8.26 11.79
CA LYS A 79 -3.27 9.10 10.90
C LYS A 79 -2.99 10.58 11.09
N SER A 80 -2.91 11.01 12.33
CA SER A 80 -2.59 12.39 12.68
C SER A 80 -1.18 12.78 12.23
N LEU A 81 -0.20 11.90 12.44
CA LEU A 81 1.17 12.07 11.97
C LEU A 81 1.26 12.17 10.45
N LYS A 82 0.57 11.29 9.71
CA LYS A 82 0.52 11.32 8.23
C LYS A 82 -0.02 12.67 7.73
N SER A 83 -1.13 13.14 8.32
CA SER A 83 -1.72 14.44 7.98
C SER A 83 -0.75 15.60 8.19
N ASP A 84 0.00 15.61 9.28
CA ASP A 84 1.01 16.64 9.55
C ASP A 84 2.21 16.54 8.60
N LEU A 85 2.65 15.33 8.25
CA LEU A 85 3.69 15.11 7.23
C LEU A 85 3.27 15.60 5.85
N GLU A 86 2.03 15.39 5.46
CA GLU A 86 1.49 15.89 4.19
C GLU A 86 1.50 17.41 4.12
N LYS A 87 1.25 18.11 5.24
CA LYS A 87 1.36 19.59 5.33
C LYS A 87 2.80 20.08 5.14
N LEU A 88 3.79 19.29 5.52
CA LEU A 88 5.21 19.62 5.35
C LEU A 88 5.72 19.35 3.94
N ARG A 89 4.99 18.57 3.16
CA ARG A 89 5.37 18.15 1.81
C ARG A 89 5.29 19.33 0.84
N LYS A 90 6.36 19.55 0.10
CA LYS A 90 6.36 20.53 -0.98
C LYS A 90 5.55 20.02 -2.18
N PRO A 91 4.93 20.89 -3.00
CA PRO A 91 4.27 20.47 -4.23
C PRO A 91 5.22 19.63 -5.11
N GLY A 92 4.76 18.46 -5.57
CA GLY A 92 5.54 17.53 -6.38
C GLY A 92 6.57 16.67 -5.63
N GLN A 93 6.76 16.85 -4.33
CA GLN A 93 7.65 16.01 -3.53
C GLN A 93 6.93 14.73 -3.11
N ALA A 94 7.53 13.56 -3.39
CA ALA A 94 7.01 12.30 -2.87
C ALA A 94 7.24 12.18 -1.36
N LEU A 95 6.34 11.48 -0.66
CA LEU A 95 6.49 11.23 0.78
C LEU A 95 7.81 10.49 1.09
N ASN A 96 8.23 9.59 0.19
CA ASN A 96 9.50 8.88 0.29
C ASN A 96 10.70 9.83 0.32
N ASP A 97 10.70 10.83 -0.54
CA ASP A 97 11.79 11.82 -0.62
C ASP A 97 11.83 12.69 0.63
N LEU A 98 10.65 13.03 1.16
CA LEU A 98 10.56 13.75 2.43
C LEU A 98 11.14 12.92 3.58
N LEU A 99 10.78 11.64 3.67
CA LEU A 99 11.22 10.75 4.76
C LEU A 99 12.73 10.44 4.73
N LEU A 100 13.33 10.44 3.54
CA LEU A 100 14.77 10.18 3.36
C LEU A 100 15.61 11.47 3.34
N SER A 101 14.99 12.64 3.27
CA SER A 101 15.73 13.90 3.18
C SER A 101 16.38 14.26 4.51
N SER A 102 17.70 14.47 4.49
CA SER A 102 18.47 14.91 5.67
C SER A 102 18.18 16.36 6.10
N GLY A 103 17.54 17.15 5.23
CA GLY A 103 17.23 18.56 5.48
C GLY A 103 15.99 18.83 6.34
N SER A 104 15.22 17.80 6.66
CA SER A 104 13.96 17.90 7.41
C SER A 104 14.11 17.55 8.91
N SER A 105 15.34 17.38 9.42
CA SER A 105 15.60 16.88 10.77
C SER A 105 14.82 17.62 11.88
N ARG A 106 14.85 18.96 11.90
CA ARG A 106 14.12 19.74 12.91
C ARG A 106 12.60 19.60 12.82
N GLN A 107 12.06 19.45 11.62
CA GLN A 107 10.62 19.24 11.40
C GLN A 107 10.21 17.83 11.85
N PHE A 108 11.04 16.82 11.59
CA PHE A 108 10.82 15.47 12.08
C PHE A 108 10.95 15.35 13.59
N ASP A 109 11.90 16.06 14.20
CA ASP A 109 12.03 16.12 15.65
C ASP A 109 10.77 16.70 16.29
N ALA A 110 10.24 17.79 15.74
CA ALA A 110 9.00 18.39 16.22
C ALA A 110 7.79 17.46 16.08
N LEU A 111 7.70 16.71 14.96
CA LEU A 111 6.64 15.72 14.75
C LEU A 111 6.78 14.52 15.69
N TYR A 112 7.99 14.02 15.89
CA TYR A 112 8.26 12.93 16.82
C TYR A 112 7.87 13.31 18.25
N GLU A 113 8.29 14.51 18.71
CA GLU A 113 7.95 15.00 20.06
C GLU A 113 6.45 15.27 20.22
N LYS A 114 5.77 15.70 19.15
CA LYS A 114 4.32 15.92 19.15
C LYS A 114 3.54 14.62 19.28
N HIS A 115 3.94 13.58 18.55
CA HIS A 115 3.17 12.36 18.43
C HIS A 115 3.67 11.23 19.35
N LYS A 116 4.90 11.29 19.85
CA LYS A 116 5.53 10.32 20.80
C LYS A 116 5.06 8.86 20.67
N ILE A 117 4.85 8.43 19.43
CA ILE A 117 4.21 7.15 19.09
C ILE A 117 5.01 5.98 19.66
N PHE A 118 6.34 6.13 19.72
CA PHE A 118 7.26 5.18 20.31
C PHE A 118 8.34 5.94 21.07
N ASP A 119 8.41 5.72 22.34
CA ASP A 119 9.52 6.23 23.16
C ASP A 119 10.69 5.23 23.18
N THR A 120 11.12 4.82 21.97
CA THR A 120 12.17 3.81 21.82
C THR A 120 13.52 4.39 21.41
N CYS A 121 13.58 5.67 21.03
CA CYS A 121 14.81 6.30 20.60
C CYS A 121 15.55 6.88 21.81
N ASN A 122 16.61 6.18 22.25
CA ASN A 122 17.45 6.65 23.34
C ASN A 122 18.18 7.96 22.95
N THR A 123 17.91 9.03 23.69
CA THR A 123 18.45 10.37 23.46
C THR A 123 19.90 10.54 23.98
N GLU A 124 20.42 9.58 24.77
CA GLU A 124 21.81 9.60 25.28
C GLU A 124 22.84 9.25 24.21
N GLN A 125 22.37 8.76 23.04
CA GLN A 125 23.24 8.49 21.89
C GLN A 125 23.47 9.75 21.06
N SER A 126 24.39 9.68 20.06
CA SER A 126 24.66 10.83 19.21
C SER A 126 23.40 11.35 18.52
N GLU A 127 23.34 12.67 18.30
CA GLU A 127 22.23 13.34 17.61
C GLU A 127 21.87 12.69 16.27
N ASN A 128 22.89 12.25 15.51
CA ASN A 128 22.69 11.56 14.24
C ASN A 128 22.02 10.21 14.40
N TYR A 129 22.41 9.44 15.42
CA TYR A 129 21.77 8.15 15.72
C TYR A 129 20.31 8.31 16.13
N ALA A 130 20.04 9.26 17.04
CA ALA A 130 18.69 9.60 17.48
C ALA A 130 17.80 10.01 16.29
N ARG A 131 18.33 10.82 15.37
CA ARG A 131 17.61 11.23 14.15
C ARG A 131 17.20 10.04 13.28
N VAL A 132 18.11 9.10 13.00
CA VAL A 132 17.80 7.93 12.20
C VAL A 132 16.76 7.05 12.88
N CYS A 133 16.86 6.87 14.20
CA CYS A 133 15.84 6.17 15.00
C CYS A 133 14.45 6.80 14.84
N LYS A 134 14.34 8.11 15.01
CA LYS A 134 13.07 8.83 14.83
C LYS A 134 12.50 8.69 13.44
N GLN A 135 13.34 8.69 12.40
CA GLN A 135 12.90 8.44 11.02
C GLN A 135 12.37 7.02 10.82
N GLN A 136 12.99 6.01 11.43
CA GLN A 136 12.50 4.62 11.40
C GLN A 136 11.12 4.50 12.06
N VAL A 137 10.95 5.11 13.21
CA VAL A 137 9.65 5.15 13.93
C VAL A 137 8.56 5.76 13.07
N ILE A 138 8.82 6.93 12.49
CA ILE A 138 7.88 7.61 11.60
C ILE A 138 7.56 6.75 10.37
N ASN A 139 8.56 6.08 9.77
CA ASN A 139 8.34 5.18 8.64
C ASN A 139 7.39 4.03 9.01
N LYS A 140 7.55 3.42 10.17
CA LYS A 140 6.70 2.34 10.65
C LYS A 140 5.28 2.81 10.94
N ALA A 141 5.12 3.99 11.54
CA ALA A 141 3.81 4.58 11.80
C ALA A 141 3.02 4.80 10.49
N ILE A 142 3.67 5.37 9.48
CA ILE A 142 3.05 5.58 8.16
C ILE A 142 2.68 4.26 7.50
N GLN A 143 3.56 3.26 7.57
CA GLN A 143 3.33 1.93 7.01
C GLN A 143 2.11 1.26 7.66
N PHE A 144 1.99 1.40 8.97
CA PHE A 144 0.86 0.85 9.71
C PHE A 144 -0.45 1.53 9.31
N GLU A 145 -0.46 2.87 9.25
CA GLU A 145 -1.63 3.65 8.86
C GLU A 145 -2.10 3.33 7.44
N GLN A 146 -1.17 3.29 6.48
CA GLN A 146 -1.50 2.92 5.10
C GLN A 146 -2.07 1.50 5.00
N THR A 147 -1.54 0.57 5.79
CA THR A 147 -2.04 -0.81 5.84
C THR A 147 -3.45 -0.87 6.44
N ASP A 148 -3.72 -0.08 7.49
CA ASP A 148 -5.04 0.02 8.12
C ASP A 148 -6.09 0.62 7.18
N GLU A 149 -5.73 1.68 6.45
CA GLU A 149 -6.59 2.30 5.45
C GLU A 149 -6.99 1.30 4.35
N ILE A 150 -6.02 0.57 3.78
CA ILE A 150 -6.29 -0.45 2.76
C ILE A 150 -7.14 -1.59 3.33
N GLN A 151 -6.89 -2.03 4.55
CA GLN A 151 -7.71 -3.05 5.21
C GLN A 151 -9.18 -2.61 5.31
N GLY A 152 -9.43 -1.36 5.67
CA GLY A 152 -10.75 -0.77 5.71
C GLY A 152 -11.45 -0.82 4.34
N GLN A 153 -10.74 -0.42 3.28
CA GLN A 153 -11.27 -0.42 1.91
C GLN A 153 -11.53 -1.84 1.39
N VAL A 154 -10.68 -2.82 1.71
CA VAL A 154 -10.89 -4.24 1.38
C VAL A 154 -12.12 -4.77 2.11
N SER A 155 -12.29 -4.44 3.39
CA SER A 155 -13.46 -4.83 4.19
C SER A 155 -14.76 -4.25 3.63
N GLN A 156 -14.75 -2.99 3.23
CA GLN A 156 -15.89 -2.35 2.58
C GLN A 156 -16.23 -3.04 1.26
N THR A 157 -15.23 -3.29 0.40
CA THR A 157 -15.41 -3.95 -0.89
C THR A 157 -15.98 -5.36 -0.72
N LEU A 158 -15.54 -6.11 0.28
CA LEU A 158 -16.10 -7.42 0.64
C LEU A 158 -17.59 -7.31 1.01
N GLY A 159 -17.95 -6.32 1.86
CA GLY A 159 -19.33 -6.07 2.23
C GLY A 159 -20.22 -5.75 1.02
N GLU A 160 -19.71 -4.95 0.09
CA GLU A 160 -20.41 -4.59 -1.14
C GLU A 160 -20.61 -5.80 -2.07
N ILE A 161 -19.59 -6.65 -2.27
CA ILE A 161 -19.69 -7.91 -3.04
C ILE A 161 -20.74 -8.82 -2.40
N ASN A 162 -20.73 -8.97 -1.09
CA ASN A 162 -21.71 -9.78 -0.37
C ASN A 162 -23.14 -9.26 -0.56
N SER A 163 -23.33 -7.95 -0.46
CA SER A 163 -24.64 -7.30 -0.69
C SER A 163 -25.14 -7.53 -2.12
N LEU A 164 -24.28 -7.34 -3.12
CA LEU A 164 -24.60 -7.58 -4.53
C LEU A 164 -24.93 -9.07 -4.80
N SER A 165 -24.17 -9.99 -4.22
CA SER A 165 -24.41 -11.44 -4.30
C SER A 165 -25.78 -11.82 -3.74
N ASN A 166 -26.17 -11.28 -2.59
CA ASN A 166 -27.48 -11.51 -1.99
C ASN A 166 -28.62 -10.96 -2.86
N ARG A 167 -28.40 -9.83 -3.53
CA ARG A 167 -29.39 -9.26 -4.47
C ARG A 167 -29.53 -10.13 -5.72
N ILE A 168 -28.46 -10.71 -6.28
CA ILE A 168 -28.55 -11.67 -7.38
C ILE A 168 -29.44 -12.86 -6.98
N ALA A 169 -29.21 -13.42 -5.78
CA ALA A 169 -29.97 -14.57 -5.29
C ALA A 169 -31.47 -14.27 -5.07
N LEU A 170 -31.85 -13.00 -4.93
CA LEU A 170 -33.25 -12.57 -4.73
C LEU A 170 -33.87 -12.00 -6.01
N SER A 171 -33.08 -11.73 -7.03
CA SER A 171 -33.56 -11.15 -8.29
C SER A 171 -34.45 -12.15 -9.04
N ARG A 172 -35.47 -11.63 -9.68
CA ARG A 172 -36.36 -12.39 -10.58
C ARG A 172 -36.21 -11.94 -12.04
N ASP A 173 -35.35 -10.96 -12.27
CA ASP A 173 -35.09 -10.37 -13.57
C ASP A 173 -33.64 -10.66 -13.97
N THR A 174 -33.47 -11.36 -15.08
CA THR A 174 -32.17 -11.73 -15.64
C THR A 174 -31.30 -10.50 -15.94
N LYS A 175 -31.91 -9.41 -16.41
CA LYS A 175 -31.16 -8.18 -16.68
C LYS A 175 -30.62 -7.57 -15.39
N GLU A 176 -31.45 -7.52 -14.34
CA GLU A 176 -31.00 -7.06 -13.02
C GLU A 176 -29.86 -7.93 -12.51
N SER A 177 -29.98 -9.26 -12.57
CA SER A 177 -28.93 -10.20 -12.14
C SER A 177 -27.63 -9.99 -12.92
N GLN A 178 -27.71 -9.73 -14.24
CA GLN A 178 -26.54 -9.42 -15.06
C GLN A 178 -25.86 -8.10 -14.67
N ASP A 179 -26.65 -7.05 -14.44
CA ASP A 179 -26.13 -5.74 -14.04
C ASP A 179 -25.44 -5.81 -12.65
N LEU A 180 -26.00 -6.60 -11.74
CA LEU A 180 -25.41 -6.90 -10.44
C LEU A 180 -24.10 -7.70 -10.57
N ALA A 181 -24.06 -8.72 -11.47
CA ALA A 181 -22.85 -9.48 -11.74
C ALA A 181 -21.74 -8.60 -12.33
N ASN A 182 -22.05 -7.71 -13.26
CA ASN A 182 -21.12 -6.72 -13.79
C ASN A 182 -20.57 -5.80 -12.67
N SER A 183 -21.46 -5.41 -11.74
CA SER A 183 -21.04 -4.60 -10.58
C SER A 183 -20.07 -5.38 -9.67
N ILE A 184 -20.26 -6.69 -9.45
CA ILE A 184 -19.33 -7.53 -8.71
C ILE A 184 -17.98 -7.61 -9.44
N GLN A 185 -17.97 -7.73 -10.76
CA GLN A 185 -16.74 -7.74 -11.55
C GLN A 185 -15.96 -6.42 -11.40
N LEU A 186 -16.64 -5.27 -11.38
CA LEU A 186 -15.98 -3.99 -11.10
C LEU A 186 -15.38 -3.95 -9.68
N LYS A 187 -16.09 -4.48 -8.69
CA LYS A 187 -15.57 -4.58 -7.31
C LYS A 187 -14.38 -5.52 -7.20
N SER A 188 -14.33 -6.59 -8.00
CA SER A 188 -13.18 -7.49 -8.04
C SER A 188 -11.94 -6.81 -8.62
N VAL A 189 -12.09 -5.98 -9.66
CA VAL A 189 -10.99 -5.16 -10.19
C VAL A 189 -10.50 -4.16 -9.13
N MET A 190 -11.42 -3.52 -8.42
CA MET A 190 -11.08 -2.61 -7.32
C MET A 190 -10.31 -3.35 -6.21
N LEU A 191 -10.74 -4.55 -5.82
CA LEU A 191 -10.07 -5.37 -4.82
C LEU A 191 -8.63 -5.69 -5.21
N ASN A 192 -8.40 -6.12 -6.45
CA ASN A 192 -7.04 -6.37 -6.96
C ASN A 192 -6.18 -5.10 -6.93
N THR A 193 -6.75 -3.96 -7.37
CA THR A 193 -6.04 -2.67 -7.34
C THR A 193 -5.64 -2.28 -5.92
N LEU A 194 -6.51 -2.46 -4.93
CA LEU A 194 -6.21 -2.19 -3.52
C LEU A 194 -5.07 -3.08 -3.00
N THR A 195 -5.07 -4.35 -3.38
CA THR A 195 -4.03 -5.30 -2.98
C THR A 195 -2.68 -4.94 -3.62
N ASP A 196 -2.67 -4.60 -4.90
CA ASP A 196 -1.46 -4.16 -5.60
C ASP A 196 -0.89 -2.87 -4.95
N GLN A 197 -1.76 -1.91 -4.62
CA GLN A 197 -1.35 -0.68 -3.91
C GLN A 197 -0.76 -0.98 -2.54
N TRP A 198 -1.37 -1.90 -1.79
CA TRP A 198 -0.85 -2.34 -0.50
C TRP A 198 0.54 -2.96 -0.65
N GLU A 199 0.72 -3.92 -1.56
CA GLU A 199 2.02 -4.55 -1.80
C GLU A 199 3.10 -3.54 -2.21
N ILE A 200 2.76 -2.58 -3.08
CA ILE A 200 3.69 -1.52 -3.48
C ILE A 200 4.08 -0.66 -2.27
N SER A 201 3.12 -0.31 -1.42
CA SER A 201 3.37 0.50 -0.22
C SER A 201 4.27 -0.23 0.79
N VAL A 202 4.02 -1.54 1.00
CA VAL A 202 4.85 -2.41 1.86
C VAL A 202 6.29 -2.46 1.33
N LYS A 203 6.47 -2.80 0.05
CA LYS A 203 7.80 -2.85 -0.59
C LYS A 203 8.55 -1.51 -0.52
N ALA A 204 7.84 -0.41 -0.67
CA ALA A 204 8.42 0.93 -0.55
C ALA A 204 8.88 1.23 0.89
N ALA A 205 8.06 0.85 1.90
CA ALA A 205 8.40 1.03 3.30
C ALA A 205 9.59 0.15 3.72
N GLU A 206 9.64 -1.10 3.28
CA GLU A 206 10.77 -2.01 3.52
C GLU A 206 12.08 -1.49 2.91
N LYS A 207 12.02 -0.92 1.70
CA LYS A 207 13.19 -0.29 1.08
C LYS A 207 13.69 0.91 1.89
N ARG A 208 12.77 1.76 2.38
CA ARG A 208 13.13 2.87 3.28
C ARG A 208 13.76 2.36 4.57
N GLU A 209 13.19 1.32 5.17
CA GLU A 209 13.72 0.72 6.39
C GLU A 209 15.16 0.23 6.21
N LYS A 210 15.45 -0.44 5.08
CA LYS A 210 16.82 -0.88 4.76
C LYS A 210 17.80 0.30 4.62
N VAL A 211 17.38 1.39 4.00
CA VAL A 211 18.22 2.59 3.88
C VAL A 211 18.50 3.19 5.27
N LEU A 212 17.47 3.33 6.09
CA LEU A 212 17.59 3.87 7.44
C LEU A 212 18.43 2.95 8.35
N GLU A 213 18.27 1.63 8.23
CA GLU A 213 19.07 0.67 8.97
C GLU A 213 20.57 0.75 8.60
N ASN A 214 20.88 0.83 7.31
CA ASN A 214 22.26 1.02 6.85
C ASN A 214 22.86 2.33 7.38
N GLU A 215 22.09 3.41 7.40
CA GLU A 215 22.52 4.69 7.96
C GLU A 215 22.74 4.57 9.48
N ARG A 216 21.87 3.87 10.19
CA ARG A 216 22.01 3.59 11.62
C ARG A 216 23.31 2.84 11.93
N ILE A 217 23.60 1.77 11.17
CA ILE A 217 24.84 0.99 11.30
C ILE A 217 26.06 1.87 11.03
N LYS A 218 26.01 2.69 10.00
CA LYS A 218 27.08 3.62 9.67
C LYS A 218 27.34 4.62 10.80
N GLN A 219 26.29 5.21 11.36
CA GLN A 219 26.42 6.15 12.50
C GLN A 219 26.99 5.45 13.74
N TRP A 220 26.55 4.22 14.02
CA TRP A 220 27.08 3.43 15.11
C TRP A 220 28.58 3.12 14.91
N ASN A 221 28.98 2.67 13.71
CA ASN A 221 30.40 2.41 13.40
C ASN A 221 31.27 3.67 13.56
N GLN A 222 30.78 4.83 13.12
CA GLN A 222 31.48 6.10 13.30
C GLN A 222 31.65 6.48 14.78
N GLN A 223 30.64 6.20 15.61
CA GLN A 223 30.76 6.41 17.06
C GLN A 223 31.81 5.49 17.67
N GLN A 224 31.85 4.20 17.28
CA GLN A 224 32.85 3.26 17.79
C GLN A 224 34.26 3.68 17.38
N LEU A 225 34.47 4.14 16.17
CA LEU A 225 35.77 4.60 15.67
C LEU A 225 36.25 5.87 16.40
N ASN A 226 35.35 6.72 16.86
CA ASN A 226 35.66 7.94 17.55
C ASN A 226 35.60 7.79 19.09
N ALA A 227 35.27 6.60 19.59
CA ALA A 227 35.27 6.34 21.03
C ALA A 227 36.68 6.44 21.59
N LEU A 228 36.82 7.13 22.73
CA LEU A 228 38.10 7.19 23.45
C LEU A 228 38.48 5.77 23.86
N THR A 229 39.70 5.35 23.47
CA THR A 229 40.26 4.09 23.98
C THR A 229 40.44 4.21 25.49
N PRO A 230 39.97 3.24 26.30
CA PRO A 230 40.24 3.26 27.72
C PRO A 230 41.74 3.29 27.96
N ASP A 231 42.20 4.15 28.83
CA ASP A 231 43.61 4.12 29.28
C ASP A 231 43.76 2.88 30.15
N LEU A 232 44.43 1.86 29.61
CA LEU A 232 44.68 0.60 30.30
C LEU A 232 45.94 0.67 31.18
N ASN A 233 46.58 1.84 31.28
CA ASN A 233 47.82 2.07 32.06
C ASN A 233 47.58 2.78 33.39
N GLY A 234 46.37 2.78 33.94
CA GLY A 234 46.07 3.30 35.25
C GLY A 234 46.23 2.30 36.40
#